data_8a758094a9b48770fc00fa1887c99231
#
_entry.id   8a758094a9b48770fc00fa1887c99231
#
_cell.length_a   1.000
_cell.length_b   1.000
_cell.length_c   1.000
_cell.angle_alpha   90.00
_cell.angle_beta   90.00
_cell.angle_gamma   90.00
#
_symmetry.space_group_name_H-M   'P 1'
#
loop_
_entity.id
_entity.type
_entity.pdbx_description
1 polymer ?
#
loop_
_entity_poly.entity_id
_entity_poly.type
_entity_poly.pdbx_seq_one_letter_code
_entity_poly.pdbx_strand_id
1 'polypeptide(L)'
;FAEGFVMKIVPLFLKADVASGGLGLTEKEIGLCYGTFGAAAFVIGSVLAGYYVAHRGLQKSLFSLCCVFNLPFVAYTLLAIYQPSSLWLIGGGIVLEYFGYGFGFVGLTLFMMQQIAPGKHQMAHYAFASGIMNLGVMLPGMLSGYVSYKLGYQNFFIFVLFCTIPAFLITWFVPFTYPDKK
;
A
#
# COMPACT_ATOMS: atom_id res chain seq x y z
N PHE A 1 -2.37 -5.24 -5.93
CA PHE A 1 -2.76 -4.78 -7.28
C PHE A 1 -2.86 -3.25 -7.33
N ALA A 2 -3.71 -2.59 -6.52
CA ALA A 2 -3.80 -1.12 -6.45
C ALA A 2 -2.45 -0.47 -6.11
N GLU A 3 -1.70 -1.02 -5.17
CA GLU A 3 -0.35 -0.60 -4.79
C GLU A 3 0.62 -0.55 -5.97
N GLY A 4 0.52 -1.51 -6.90
CA GLY A 4 1.38 -1.52 -8.08
C GLY A 4 1.19 -0.30 -8.99
N PHE A 5 -0.03 0.22 -9.09
CA PHE A 5 -0.31 1.48 -9.79
C PHE A 5 0.30 2.67 -9.05
N VAL A 6 0.08 2.75 -7.74
CA VAL A 6 0.46 3.90 -6.90
C VAL A 6 1.97 4.04 -6.80
N MET A 7 2.68 2.95 -6.48
CA MET A 7 4.13 2.95 -6.26
C MET A 7 4.94 3.57 -7.42
N LYS A 8 4.44 3.47 -8.66
CA LYS A 8 5.12 4.03 -9.84
C LYS A 8 4.73 5.47 -10.14
N ILE A 9 3.51 5.85 -9.82
CA ILE A 9 2.98 7.17 -10.23
C ILE A 9 3.14 8.22 -9.13
N VAL A 10 3.12 7.85 -7.84
CA VAL A 10 3.25 8.83 -6.76
C VAL A 10 4.52 9.67 -6.85
N PRO A 11 5.74 9.12 -7.06
CA PRO A 11 6.92 9.95 -7.20
C PRO A 11 6.84 10.94 -8.36
N LEU A 12 6.23 10.54 -9.48
CA LEU A 12 6.02 11.39 -10.64
C LEU A 12 4.99 12.49 -10.35
N PHE A 13 3.89 12.15 -9.68
CA PHE A 13 2.85 13.08 -9.25
C PHE A 13 3.38 14.14 -8.29
N LEU A 14 4.21 13.76 -7.31
CA LEU A 14 4.81 14.68 -6.35
C LEU A 14 5.75 15.67 -7.03
N LYS A 15 6.51 15.22 -8.06
CA LYS A 15 7.49 16.04 -8.76
C LYS A 15 6.89 16.87 -9.88
N ALA A 16 5.82 16.41 -10.53
CA ALA A 16 5.23 17.09 -11.67
C ALA A 16 4.73 18.49 -11.31
N ASP A 17 4.81 19.42 -12.26
CA ASP A 17 4.36 20.78 -12.09
C ASP A 17 2.87 20.86 -11.75
N VAL A 18 2.49 21.82 -10.91
CA VAL A 18 1.09 22.06 -10.50
C VAL A 18 0.21 22.31 -11.74
N ALA A 19 0.72 23.00 -12.76
CA ALA A 19 -0.01 23.22 -14.01
C ALA A 19 -0.35 21.93 -14.77
N SER A 20 0.41 20.85 -14.56
CA SER A 20 0.15 19.52 -15.13
C SER A 20 -0.63 18.59 -14.17
N GLY A 21 -1.14 19.12 -13.07
CA GLY A 21 -1.90 18.37 -12.07
C GLY A 21 -1.03 17.70 -11.00
N GLY A 22 0.28 17.97 -10.95
CA GLY A 22 1.20 17.51 -9.93
C GLY A 22 1.26 18.41 -8.71
N LEU A 23 2.22 18.18 -7.81
CA LEU A 23 2.39 18.94 -6.58
C LEU A 23 3.66 19.82 -6.56
N GLY A 24 4.54 19.73 -7.54
CA GLY A 24 5.70 20.59 -7.73
C GLY A 24 6.78 20.47 -6.66
N LEU A 25 6.90 19.34 -5.96
CA LEU A 25 7.92 19.16 -4.93
C LEU A 25 9.31 19.00 -5.55
N THR A 26 10.30 19.54 -4.84
CA THR A 26 11.71 19.34 -5.15
C THR A 26 12.16 17.92 -4.77
N GLU A 27 13.21 17.43 -5.41
CA GLU A 27 13.79 16.11 -5.08
C GLU A 27 14.28 16.02 -3.62
N LYS A 28 14.72 17.14 -3.04
CA LYS A 28 15.14 17.22 -1.64
C LYS A 28 13.95 17.02 -0.69
N GLU A 29 12.82 17.65 -0.97
CA GLU A 29 11.59 17.50 -0.17
C GLU A 29 11.04 16.09 -0.28
N ILE A 30 11.00 15.53 -1.49
CA ILE A 30 10.60 14.15 -1.71
C ILE A 30 11.52 13.20 -0.95
N GLY A 31 12.85 13.37 -1.09
CA GLY A 31 13.85 12.56 -0.39
C GLY A 31 13.70 12.61 1.13
N LEU A 32 13.42 13.78 1.71
CA LEU A 32 13.18 13.94 3.14
C LEU A 32 11.91 13.21 3.59
N CYS A 33 10.81 13.40 2.86
CA CYS A 33 9.52 12.77 3.20
C CYS A 33 9.57 11.24 3.07
N TYR A 34 10.14 10.72 1.98
CA TYR A 34 10.26 9.27 1.77
C TYR A 34 11.37 8.63 2.60
N GLY A 35 12.58 9.20 2.54
CA GLY A 35 13.77 8.58 3.12
C GLY A 35 13.80 8.63 4.65
N THR A 36 13.32 9.73 5.24
CA THR A 36 13.39 9.90 6.70
C THR A 36 12.04 9.59 7.36
N PHE A 37 11.03 10.37 7.03
CA PHE A 37 9.72 10.23 7.71
C PHE A 37 8.96 8.99 7.25
N GLY A 38 9.00 8.68 5.96
CA GLY A 38 8.38 7.48 5.40
C GLY A 38 9.01 6.20 5.96
N ALA A 39 10.35 6.11 5.94
CA ALA A 39 11.05 4.94 6.49
C ALA A 39 10.73 4.72 7.98
N ALA A 40 10.74 5.78 8.79
CA ALA A 40 10.35 5.69 10.20
C ALA A 40 8.89 5.23 10.37
N ALA A 41 7.97 5.79 9.59
CA ALA A 41 6.56 5.42 9.61
C ALA A 41 6.34 3.95 9.21
N PHE A 42 7.06 3.45 8.21
CA PHE A 42 7.01 2.04 7.80
C PHE A 42 7.43 1.11 8.95
N VAL A 43 8.54 1.40 9.61
CA VAL A 43 9.03 0.58 10.73
C VAL A 43 8.01 0.60 11.87
N ILE A 44 7.52 1.78 12.25
CA ILE A 44 6.51 1.92 13.31
C ILE A 44 5.24 1.15 12.94
N GLY A 45 4.73 1.32 11.72
CA GLY A 45 3.56 0.59 11.21
C GLY A 45 3.74 -0.92 11.29
N SER A 46 4.89 -1.43 10.86
CA SER A 46 5.19 -2.87 10.87
C SER A 46 5.25 -3.45 12.28
N VAL A 47 5.91 -2.75 13.23
CA VAL A 47 5.98 -3.17 14.63
C VAL A 47 4.61 -3.19 15.28
N LEU A 48 3.82 -2.12 15.07
CA LEU A 48 2.46 -2.02 15.61
C LEU A 48 1.53 -3.09 15.04
N ALA A 49 1.66 -3.41 13.75
CA ALA A 49 0.90 -4.49 13.13
C ALA A 49 1.23 -5.86 13.73
N GLY A 50 2.53 -6.15 13.94
CA GLY A 50 2.98 -7.37 14.60
C GLY A 50 2.37 -7.51 16.00
N TYR A 51 2.44 -6.45 16.79
CA TYR A 51 1.82 -6.40 18.13
C TYR A 51 0.30 -6.58 18.07
N TYR A 52 -0.37 -5.89 17.17
CA TYR A 52 -1.82 -5.97 16.97
C TYR A 52 -2.29 -7.39 16.63
N VAL A 53 -1.58 -8.04 15.69
CA VAL A 53 -1.89 -9.42 15.28
C VAL A 53 -1.59 -10.41 16.40
N ALA A 54 -0.49 -10.21 17.15
CA ALA A 54 -0.14 -11.08 18.28
C ALA A 54 -1.21 -11.10 19.37
N HIS A 55 -1.91 -9.97 19.60
CA HIS A 55 -2.96 -9.88 20.61
C HIS A 55 -4.34 -10.35 20.13
N ARG A 56 -4.71 -10.05 18.89
CA ARG A 56 -6.06 -10.32 18.37
C ARG A 56 -6.18 -11.60 17.54
N GLY A 57 -5.06 -12.14 17.10
CA GLY A 57 -5.00 -13.20 16.10
C GLY A 57 -5.12 -12.65 14.67
N LEU A 58 -4.56 -13.37 13.71
CA LEU A 58 -4.52 -12.96 12.30
C LEU A 58 -5.92 -12.90 11.67
N GLN A 59 -6.75 -13.91 11.94
CA GLN A 59 -8.11 -13.98 11.38
C GLN A 59 -8.96 -12.76 11.70
N LYS A 60 -8.93 -12.28 12.96
CA LYS A 60 -9.71 -11.12 13.39
C LYS A 60 -9.09 -9.79 12.97
N SER A 61 -7.81 -9.78 12.65
CA SER A 61 -7.06 -8.57 12.33
C SER A 61 -6.93 -8.32 10.83
N LEU A 62 -7.05 -9.35 9.98
CA LEU A 62 -6.71 -9.27 8.57
C LEU A 62 -7.50 -8.18 7.83
N PHE A 63 -8.80 -8.07 8.07
CA PHE A 63 -9.64 -7.06 7.43
C PHE A 63 -9.22 -5.63 7.84
N SER A 64 -8.94 -5.40 9.13
CA SER A 64 -8.46 -4.08 9.59
C SER A 64 -7.08 -3.73 9.06
N LEU A 65 -6.19 -4.73 8.90
CA LEU A 65 -4.90 -4.55 8.24
C LEU A 65 -5.07 -4.14 6.77
N CYS A 66 -6.01 -4.78 6.06
CA CYS A 66 -6.38 -4.41 4.69
C CYS A 66 -6.94 -2.97 4.62
N CYS A 67 -7.78 -2.55 5.57
CA CYS A 67 -8.30 -1.19 5.62
C CYS A 67 -7.17 -0.16 5.79
N VAL A 68 -6.26 -0.37 6.74
CA VAL A 68 -5.14 0.54 6.98
C VAL A 68 -4.18 0.58 5.80
N PHE A 69 -3.96 -0.55 5.12
CA PHE A 69 -3.15 -0.61 3.90
C PHE A 69 -3.71 0.23 2.75
N ASN A 70 -5.02 0.25 2.59
CA ASN A 70 -5.68 0.94 1.48
C ASN A 70 -6.07 2.41 1.80
N LEU A 71 -6.06 2.81 3.08
CA LEU A 71 -6.41 4.17 3.51
C LEU A 71 -5.58 5.27 2.82
N PRO A 72 -4.26 5.11 2.59
CA PRO A 72 -3.43 6.11 1.93
C PRO A 72 -3.87 6.47 0.52
N PHE A 73 -4.53 5.58 -0.21
CA PHE A 73 -5.00 5.88 -1.57
C PHE A 73 -6.08 6.97 -1.56
N VAL A 74 -6.87 7.05 -0.48
CA VAL A 74 -7.81 8.17 -0.27
C VAL A 74 -7.04 9.47 -0.07
N ALA A 75 -5.94 9.44 0.72
CA ALA A 75 -5.11 10.63 0.92
C ALA A 75 -4.50 11.15 -0.39
N TYR A 76 -3.95 10.26 -1.24
CA TYR A 76 -3.44 10.67 -2.55
C TYR A 76 -4.54 11.19 -3.48
N THR A 77 -5.72 10.62 -3.43
CA THR A 77 -6.86 11.14 -4.20
C THR A 77 -7.20 12.56 -3.75
N LEU A 78 -7.24 12.82 -2.46
CA LEU A 78 -7.49 14.16 -1.91
C LEU A 78 -6.35 15.13 -2.28
N LEU A 79 -5.09 14.71 -2.19
CA LEU A 79 -3.95 15.51 -2.63
C LEU A 79 -4.01 15.88 -4.12
N ALA A 80 -4.47 14.96 -4.98
CA ALA A 80 -4.63 15.22 -6.39
C ALA A 80 -5.82 16.13 -6.73
N ILE A 81 -6.88 16.11 -5.91
CA ILE A 81 -8.04 16.99 -6.08
C ILE A 81 -7.75 18.41 -5.59
N TYR A 82 -7.20 18.53 -4.37
CA TYR A 82 -7.04 19.83 -3.71
C TYR A 82 -5.70 20.51 -4.02
N GLN A 83 -4.70 19.77 -4.48
CA GLN A 83 -3.35 20.25 -4.80
C GLN A 83 -2.78 21.26 -3.76
N PRO A 84 -2.69 20.87 -2.47
CA PRO A 84 -2.23 21.79 -1.45
C PRO A 84 -0.77 22.16 -1.67
N SER A 85 -0.42 23.41 -1.42
CA SER A 85 0.98 23.89 -1.46
C SER A 85 1.76 23.62 -0.19
N SER A 86 1.10 23.15 0.88
CA SER A 86 1.73 22.90 2.18
C SER A 86 2.50 21.58 2.18
N LEU A 87 3.82 21.66 2.36
CA LEU A 87 4.71 20.50 2.48
C LEU A 87 4.29 19.58 3.64
N TRP A 88 3.73 20.12 4.72
CA TRP A 88 3.27 19.33 5.86
C TRP A 88 2.07 18.44 5.52
N LEU A 89 1.13 18.96 4.72
CA LEU A 89 -0.03 18.17 4.27
C LEU A 89 0.40 17.06 3.30
N ILE A 90 1.27 17.38 2.35
CA ILE A 90 1.79 16.42 1.38
C ILE A 90 2.65 15.37 2.09
N GLY A 91 3.57 15.81 2.95
CA GLY A 91 4.40 14.92 3.77
C GLY A 91 3.58 14.02 4.68
N GLY A 92 2.51 14.54 5.27
CA GLY A 92 1.55 13.76 6.05
C GLY A 92 0.90 12.63 5.24
N GLY A 93 0.54 12.88 3.98
CA GLY A 93 0.04 11.87 3.05
C GLY A 93 1.06 10.75 2.79
N ILE A 94 2.33 11.12 2.58
CA ILE A 94 3.44 10.16 2.37
C ILE A 94 3.69 9.33 3.64
N VAL A 95 3.72 9.97 4.81
CA VAL A 95 3.89 9.28 6.10
C VAL A 95 2.75 8.29 6.35
N LEU A 96 1.51 8.68 6.02
CA LEU A 96 0.34 7.81 6.14
C LEU A 96 0.45 6.60 5.19
N GLU A 97 0.94 6.80 3.96
CA GLU A 97 1.17 5.71 3.00
C GLU A 97 2.17 4.69 3.56
N TYR A 98 3.33 5.15 3.98
CA TYR A 98 4.38 4.26 4.48
C TYR A 98 3.97 3.54 5.76
N PHE A 99 3.25 4.23 6.64
CA PHE A 99 2.67 3.60 7.82
C PHE A 99 1.66 2.50 7.44
N GLY A 100 0.72 2.83 6.55
CA GLY A 100 -0.30 1.90 6.06
C GLY A 100 0.32 0.71 5.32
N TYR A 101 1.34 0.97 4.49
CA TYR A 101 2.10 -0.06 3.80
C TYR A 101 2.79 -1.01 4.79
N GLY A 102 3.54 -0.46 5.76
CA GLY A 102 4.21 -1.28 6.78
C GLY A 102 3.22 -2.09 7.62
N PHE A 103 2.11 -1.45 8.02
CA PHE A 103 1.08 -2.09 8.83
C PHE A 103 0.37 -3.22 8.09
N GLY A 104 -0.06 -2.99 6.86
CA GLY A 104 -0.82 -3.97 6.08
C GLY A 104 0.06 -5.09 5.49
N PHE A 105 1.31 -4.79 5.12
CA PHE A 105 2.25 -5.76 4.57
C PHE A 105 2.56 -6.91 5.55
N VAL A 106 2.63 -6.61 6.86
CA VAL A 106 2.79 -7.63 7.90
C VAL A 106 1.61 -8.62 7.87
N GLY A 107 0.38 -8.13 7.73
CA GLY A 107 -0.81 -8.98 7.64
C GLY A 107 -0.75 -9.93 6.45
N LEU A 108 -0.39 -9.42 5.28
CA LEU A 108 -0.26 -10.23 4.07
C LEU A 108 0.85 -11.29 4.21
N THR A 109 2.00 -10.90 4.77
CA THR A 109 3.13 -11.80 5.01
C THR A 109 2.74 -12.92 5.97
N LEU A 110 2.12 -12.59 7.08
CA LEU A 110 1.65 -13.57 8.07
C LEU A 110 0.58 -14.50 7.48
N PHE A 111 -0.33 -13.97 6.67
CA PHE A 111 -1.32 -14.78 5.97
C PHE A 111 -0.65 -15.79 5.02
N MET A 112 0.32 -15.35 4.23
CA MET A 112 1.08 -16.27 3.36
C MET A 112 1.81 -17.35 4.15
N MET A 113 2.41 -17.00 5.29
CA MET A 113 3.16 -17.96 6.11
C MET A 113 2.25 -18.94 6.85
N GLN A 114 1.10 -18.49 7.36
CA GLN A 114 0.24 -19.30 8.23
C GLN A 114 -0.83 -20.05 7.47
N GLN A 115 -1.39 -19.48 6.41
CA GLN A 115 -2.53 -20.06 5.70
C GLN A 115 -2.17 -20.69 4.35
N ILE A 116 -1.19 -20.13 3.62
CA ILE A 116 -0.81 -20.64 2.30
C ILE A 116 0.37 -21.59 2.38
N ALA A 117 1.31 -21.33 3.25
CA ALA A 117 2.58 -22.07 3.35
C ALA A 117 2.76 -22.83 4.69
N PRO A 118 1.76 -23.55 5.22
CA PRO A 118 1.97 -24.38 6.41
C PRO A 118 2.69 -25.69 6.06
N GLY A 119 3.38 -26.29 7.04
CA GLY A 119 3.89 -27.64 6.98
C GLY A 119 5.30 -27.82 6.43
N LYS A 120 5.62 -29.03 5.96
CA LYS A 120 7.00 -29.47 5.66
C LYS A 120 7.69 -28.68 4.52
N HIS A 121 6.91 -28.16 3.56
CA HIS A 121 7.43 -27.41 2.40
C HIS A 121 7.16 -25.91 2.49
N GLN A 122 7.09 -25.38 3.70
CA GLN A 122 6.75 -23.98 3.98
C GLN A 122 7.52 -22.98 3.13
N MET A 123 8.84 -23.13 3.01
CA MET A 123 9.69 -22.19 2.27
C MET A 123 9.36 -22.16 0.76
N ALA A 124 9.11 -23.31 0.16
CA ALA A 124 8.76 -23.40 -1.27
C ALA A 124 7.38 -22.78 -1.53
N HIS A 125 6.40 -23.08 -0.71
CA HIS A 125 5.04 -22.52 -0.83
C HIS A 125 5.05 -21.00 -0.60
N TYR A 126 5.81 -20.52 0.40
CA TYR A 126 5.97 -19.09 0.65
C TYR A 126 6.64 -18.37 -0.53
N ALA A 127 7.74 -18.95 -1.08
CA ALA A 127 8.42 -18.39 -2.23
C ALA A 127 7.49 -18.28 -3.45
N PHE A 128 6.66 -19.29 -3.69
CA PHE A 128 5.68 -19.28 -4.77
C PHE A 128 4.60 -18.21 -4.54
N ALA A 129 4.04 -18.13 -3.34
CA ALA A 129 3.04 -17.13 -2.98
C ALA A 129 3.58 -15.69 -3.09
N SER A 130 4.82 -15.45 -2.62
CA SER A 130 5.47 -14.15 -2.75
C SER A 130 5.79 -13.80 -4.21
N GLY A 131 6.10 -14.79 -5.06
CA GLY A 131 6.23 -14.60 -6.51
C GLY A 131 4.93 -14.10 -7.14
N ILE A 132 3.78 -14.72 -6.81
CA ILE A 132 2.45 -14.28 -7.27
C ILE A 132 2.13 -12.87 -6.75
N MET A 133 2.44 -12.58 -5.48
CA MET A 133 2.27 -11.25 -4.90
C MET A 133 3.05 -10.20 -5.70
N ASN A 134 4.31 -10.47 -6.03
CA ASN A 134 5.15 -9.58 -6.83
C ASN A 134 4.60 -9.36 -8.25
N LEU A 135 4.10 -10.40 -8.91
CA LEU A 135 3.41 -10.25 -10.19
C LEU A 135 2.17 -9.34 -10.07
N GLY A 136 1.42 -9.46 -8.98
CA GLY A 136 0.27 -8.60 -8.67
C GLY A 136 0.64 -7.12 -8.48
N VAL A 137 1.88 -6.80 -8.18
CA VAL A 137 2.42 -5.43 -8.12
C VAL A 137 3.03 -5.02 -9.46
N MET A 138 3.79 -5.90 -10.10
CA MET A 138 4.50 -5.59 -11.35
C MET A 138 3.56 -5.30 -12.52
N LEU A 139 2.54 -6.13 -12.72
CA LEU A 139 1.64 -6.00 -13.87
C LEU A 139 0.91 -4.63 -13.90
N PRO A 140 0.23 -4.20 -12.81
CA PRO A 140 -0.35 -2.86 -12.77
C PRO A 140 0.71 -1.76 -12.83
N GLY A 141 1.89 -1.98 -12.24
CA GLY A 141 3.02 -1.06 -12.33
C GLY A 141 3.49 -0.79 -13.76
N MET A 142 3.49 -1.81 -14.62
CA MET A 142 3.83 -1.65 -16.04
C MET A 142 2.79 -0.81 -16.81
N LEU A 143 1.53 -0.91 -16.43
CA LEU A 143 0.43 -0.20 -17.07
C LEU A 143 0.20 1.21 -16.48
N SER A 144 0.75 1.48 -15.30
CA SER A 144 0.47 2.69 -14.52
C SER A 144 0.77 3.99 -15.27
N GLY A 145 1.90 4.04 -15.99
CA GLY A 145 2.29 5.21 -16.80
C GLY A 145 1.29 5.51 -17.90
N TYR A 146 0.86 4.48 -18.64
CA TYR A 146 -0.12 4.63 -19.70
C TYR A 146 -1.48 5.08 -19.16
N VAL A 147 -1.94 4.45 -18.08
CA VAL A 147 -3.22 4.78 -17.44
C VAL A 147 -3.20 6.21 -16.88
N SER A 148 -2.12 6.59 -16.19
CA SER A 148 -1.95 7.94 -15.65
C SER A 148 -1.88 9.00 -16.75
N TYR A 149 -1.19 8.73 -17.86
CA TYR A 149 -1.14 9.62 -19.01
C TYR A 149 -2.52 9.86 -19.65
N LYS A 150 -3.34 8.82 -19.75
CA LYS A 150 -4.69 8.94 -20.35
C LYS A 150 -5.71 9.61 -19.43
N LEU A 151 -5.65 9.34 -18.13
CA LEU A 151 -6.65 9.82 -17.16
C LEU A 151 -6.28 11.16 -16.51
N GLY A 152 -4.99 11.51 -16.49
CA GLY A 152 -4.46 12.54 -15.60
C GLY A 152 -4.41 12.09 -14.15
N TYR A 153 -3.66 12.80 -13.29
CA TYR A 153 -3.42 12.35 -11.91
C TYR A 153 -4.69 12.23 -11.07
N GLN A 154 -5.60 13.19 -11.15
CA GLN A 154 -6.84 13.17 -10.36
C GLN A 154 -7.69 11.92 -10.65
N ASN A 155 -8.04 11.69 -11.91
CA ASN A 155 -8.86 10.53 -12.29
C ASN A 155 -8.10 9.21 -12.11
N PHE A 156 -6.77 9.23 -12.24
CA PHE A 156 -5.92 8.08 -11.98
C PHE A 156 -6.04 7.62 -10.51
N PHE A 157 -5.94 8.52 -9.53
CA PHE A 157 -6.08 8.14 -8.13
C PHE A 157 -7.52 7.72 -7.78
N ILE A 158 -8.53 8.32 -8.40
CA ILE A 158 -9.92 7.84 -8.28
C ILE A 158 -10.04 6.42 -8.84
N PHE A 159 -9.46 6.14 -10.01
CA PHE A 159 -9.41 4.78 -10.58
C PHE A 159 -8.72 3.79 -9.63
N VAL A 160 -7.61 4.18 -9.00
CA VAL A 160 -6.91 3.36 -8.01
C VAL A 160 -7.83 2.99 -6.83
N LEU A 161 -8.67 3.90 -6.35
CA LEU A 161 -9.64 3.58 -5.30
C LEU A 161 -10.61 2.47 -5.73
N PHE A 162 -11.09 2.47 -6.97
CA PHE A 162 -11.91 1.35 -7.47
C PHE A 162 -11.11 0.04 -7.53
N CYS A 163 -9.81 0.11 -7.84
CA CYS A 163 -8.92 -1.06 -7.84
C CYS A 163 -8.69 -1.67 -6.45
N THR A 164 -9.06 -0.99 -5.36
CA THR A 164 -8.98 -1.54 -3.99
C THR A 164 -10.17 -2.44 -3.63
N ILE A 165 -11.31 -2.29 -4.30
CA ILE A 165 -12.54 -3.03 -4.00
C ILE A 165 -12.32 -4.56 -3.97
N PRO A 166 -11.64 -5.17 -4.96
CA PRO A 166 -11.36 -6.60 -4.91
C PRO A 166 -10.57 -7.04 -3.67
N ALA A 167 -9.64 -6.19 -3.18
CA ALA A 167 -8.86 -6.51 -1.98
C ALA A 167 -9.76 -6.61 -0.74
N PHE A 168 -10.71 -5.70 -0.56
CA PHE A 168 -11.67 -5.76 0.55
C PHE A 168 -12.58 -6.97 0.44
N LEU A 169 -13.10 -7.26 -0.76
CA LEU A 169 -13.98 -8.42 -0.99
C LEU A 169 -13.25 -9.72 -0.68
N ILE A 170 -12.05 -9.91 -1.23
CA ILE A 170 -11.26 -11.13 -1.01
C ILE A 170 -10.91 -11.26 0.47
N THR A 171 -10.48 -10.20 1.13
CA THR A 171 -10.12 -10.23 2.55
C THR A 171 -11.32 -10.56 3.45
N TRP A 172 -12.51 -10.13 3.07
CA TRP A 172 -13.75 -10.45 3.80
C TRP A 172 -14.14 -11.92 3.69
N PHE A 173 -13.97 -12.52 2.51
CA PHE A 173 -14.41 -13.89 2.22
C PHE A 173 -13.29 -14.94 2.32
N VAL A 174 -12.04 -14.53 2.59
CA VAL A 174 -10.91 -15.46 2.62
C VAL A 174 -11.09 -16.51 3.72
N PRO A 175 -10.99 -17.80 3.39
CA PRO A 175 -11.11 -18.88 4.36
C PRO A 175 -9.85 -18.98 5.22
N PHE A 176 -10.02 -19.27 6.50
CA PHE A 176 -8.94 -19.63 7.42
C PHE A 176 -9.01 -21.12 7.70
N THR A 177 -8.06 -21.87 7.17
CA THR A 177 -8.02 -23.34 7.29
C THR A 177 -7.22 -23.79 8.51
N TYR A 178 -6.20 -23.01 8.88
CA TYR A 178 -5.31 -23.33 9.99
C TYR A 178 -5.54 -22.38 11.15
N PRO A 179 -5.52 -22.90 12.42
CA PRO A 179 -5.68 -22.05 13.59
C PRO A 179 -4.52 -21.05 13.70
N ASP A 180 -4.82 -19.88 14.27
CA ASP A 180 -3.80 -18.87 14.54
C ASP A 180 -2.69 -19.46 15.43
N LYS A 181 -1.45 -19.36 14.97
CA LYS A 181 -0.30 -19.69 15.80
C LYS A 181 -0.14 -18.58 16.84
N LYS A 182 -0.36 -18.95 18.11
CA LYS A 182 -0.08 -18.08 19.25
C LYS A 182 1.41 -18.00 19.49
#